data_f791f7b3516c6daddac48cf8b9f0198b
#
_entry.id   f791f7b3516c6daddac48cf8b9f0198b
#
_cell.length_a   1.000
_cell.length_b   1.000
_cell.length_c   1.000
_cell.angle_alpha   90.00
_cell.angle_beta   90.00
_cell.angle_gamma   90.00
#
_symmetry.space_group_name_H-M   'P 1'
#
loop_
_entity.id
_entity.type
_entity.pdbx_description
1 polymer ?
#
loop_
_entity_poly.entity_id
_entity_poly.type
_entity_poly.pdbx_seq_one_letter_code
_entity_poly.pdbx_strand_id
1 'polypeptide(L)'
;MKQLTKFSFLFLIIAIAFXACKEEDYADWKILNDNKYAAEYAATNYTKLESSGLCYLIIHQGEIKKRPNVNSYVRVRYTGKLITGKVFDSGTYEGYLSKTVAGWREAIALLNVGGSMEMFFPYSLGYDSNANGAVPPYSMLYFTVELLDAQY
;
A
#
# COMPACT_ATOMS: atom_id res chain seq x y z
N MET A 1 -23.90 -45.74 -4.58
CA MET A 1 -23.04 -45.29 -3.49
C MET A 1 -21.56 -45.22 -3.82
N LYS A 2 -21.11 -45.94 -4.83
CA LYS A 2 -19.69 -45.89 -5.25
C LYS A 2 -19.30 -44.65 -6.10
N GLN A 3 -20.26 -43.88 -6.57
CA GLN A 3 -19.98 -42.73 -7.41
C GLN A 3 -19.76 -41.42 -6.62
N LEU A 4 -20.24 -41.35 -5.39
CA LEU A 4 -20.11 -40.15 -4.56
C LEU A 4 -18.70 -39.96 -4.00
N THR A 5 -17.96 -41.07 -3.81
CA THR A 5 -16.59 -41.00 -3.29
C THR A 5 -15.57 -40.52 -4.31
N LYS A 6 -15.82 -40.73 -5.61
CA LYS A 6 -14.93 -40.27 -6.68
C LYS A 6 -15.05 -38.77 -6.94
N PHE A 7 -16.23 -38.21 -6.71
CA PHE A 7 -16.47 -36.77 -6.91
C PHE A 7 -15.77 -35.91 -5.86
N SER A 8 -15.72 -36.41 -4.61
CA SER A 8 -15.07 -35.69 -3.52
C SER A 8 -13.57 -35.60 -3.69
N PHE A 9 -12.95 -36.65 -4.25
CA PHE A 9 -11.50 -36.69 -4.46
C PHE A 9 -11.06 -35.77 -5.59
N LEU A 10 -11.87 -35.69 -6.66
CA LEU A 10 -11.60 -34.83 -7.78
C LEU A 10 -11.71 -33.35 -7.39
N PHE A 11 -12.67 -33.04 -6.53
CA PHE A 11 -12.89 -31.68 -6.05
C PHE A 11 -11.72 -31.20 -5.18
N LEU A 12 -11.14 -32.10 -4.39
CA LEU A 12 -10.00 -31.80 -3.53
C LEU A 12 -8.74 -31.52 -4.35
N ILE A 13 -8.53 -32.29 -5.43
CA ILE A 13 -7.37 -32.10 -6.33
C ILE A 13 -7.48 -30.77 -7.08
N ILE A 14 -8.69 -30.41 -7.52
CA ILE A 14 -8.93 -29.13 -8.20
C ILE A 14 -8.69 -27.95 -7.25
N ALA A 15 -9.08 -28.09 -5.98
CA ALA A 15 -8.84 -27.03 -4.99
C ALA A 15 -7.36 -26.82 -4.71
N ILE A 16 -6.57 -27.91 -4.70
CA ILE A 16 -5.11 -27.82 -4.52
C ILE A 16 -4.47 -27.21 -5.77
N ALA A 17 -4.95 -27.55 -6.95
CA ALA A 17 -4.45 -26.97 -8.20
C ALA A 17 -4.72 -25.46 -8.27
N PHE A 18 -5.85 -25.01 -7.73
CA PHE A 18 -6.16 -23.58 -7.67
C PHE A 18 -5.20 -22.78 -6.78
N UNK A 19 -4.90 -23.43 -5.96
CA UNK A 19 -4.12 -22.82 -5.11
C UNK A 19 -2.80 -22.64 -5.54
N ALA A 20 -2.30 -23.54 -6.02
CA ALA A 20 -0.97 -23.52 -6.60
C ALA A 20 -0.91 -22.49 -7.73
N CYS A 21 -1.95 -22.37 -8.56
CA CYS A 21 -2.01 -21.38 -9.64
C CYS A 21 -2.01 -19.94 -9.12
N LYS A 22 -2.61 -19.67 -7.96
CA LYS A 22 -2.65 -18.31 -7.39
C LYS A 22 -1.26 -17.80 -6.99
N GLU A 23 -0.40 -18.67 -6.48
CA GLU A 23 0.96 -18.26 -6.12
C GLU A 23 1.82 -17.99 -7.35
N GLU A 24 1.67 -18.80 -8.41
CA GLU A 24 2.38 -18.59 -9.66
C GLU A 24 1.92 -17.32 -10.38
N ASP A 25 0.63 -16.98 -10.27
CA ASP A 25 0.05 -15.81 -10.94
C ASP A 25 0.67 -14.49 -10.45
N TYR A 26 1.18 -14.44 -9.20
CA TYR A 26 1.74 -13.20 -8.65
C TYR A 26 3.26 -13.12 -8.74
N ALA A 27 3.95 -14.15 -9.20
CA ALA A 27 5.42 -14.14 -9.30
C ALA A 27 5.89 -13.06 -10.28
N ASP A 28 5.28 -13.01 -11.46
CA ASP A 28 5.62 -11.99 -12.46
C ASP A 28 5.25 -10.60 -11.98
N TRP A 29 4.10 -10.45 -11.33
CA TRP A 29 3.66 -9.18 -10.77
C TRP A 29 4.64 -8.69 -9.70
N LYS A 30 5.11 -9.57 -8.83
CA LYS A 30 6.11 -9.23 -7.82
C LYS A 30 7.39 -8.71 -8.47
N ILE A 31 7.87 -9.42 -9.50
CA ILE A 31 9.08 -9.01 -10.24
C ILE A 31 8.88 -7.63 -10.86
N LEU A 32 7.72 -7.39 -11.48
CA LEU A 32 7.41 -6.07 -12.07
C LEU A 32 7.43 -4.97 -11.00
N ASN A 33 6.86 -5.23 -9.84
CA ASN A 33 6.81 -4.25 -8.76
C ASN A 33 8.21 -4.00 -8.17
N ASP A 34 8.99 -5.05 -7.95
CA ASP A 34 10.37 -4.92 -7.45
C ASP A 34 11.22 -4.10 -8.42
N ASN A 35 11.11 -4.39 -9.71
CA ASN A 35 11.88 -3.67 -10.75
C ASN A 35 11.41 -2.22 -10.85
N LYS A 36 10.11 -1.98 -10.80
CA LYS A 36 9.56 -0.63 -10.87
C LYS A 36 10.01 0.19 -9.66
N TYR A 37 9.93 -0.41 -8.46
CA TYR A 37 10.39 0.27 -7.24
C TYR A 37 11.87 0.64 -7.35
N ALA A 38 12.72 -0.30 -7.76
CA ALA A 38 14.16 -0.05 -7.86
C ALA A 38 14.45 1.08 -8.86
N ALA A 39 13.76 1.10 -10.00
CA ALA A 39 13.93 2.13 -11.02
C ALA A 39 13.47 3.50 -10.50
N GLU A 40 12.30 3.56 -9.87
CA GLU A 40 11.77 4.81 -9.31
C GLU A 40 12.66 5.32 -8.18
N TYR A 41 13.11 4.42 -7.30
CA TYR A 41 13.99 4.76 -6.19
C TYR A 41 15.29 5.39 -6.71
N ALA A 42 15.87 4.80 -7.75
CA ALA A 42 17.12 5.29 -8.34
C ALA A 42 16.94 6.65 -9.04
N ALA A 43 15.80 6.83 -9.72
CA ALA A 43 15.56 7.99 -10.58
C ALA A 43 14.96 9.19 -9.85
N THR A 44 14.26 8.95 -8.73
CA THR A 44 13.48 10.01 -8.08
C THR A 44 14.37 11.04 -7.38
N ASN A 45 13.89 12.26 -7.33
CA ASN A 45 14.47 13.31 -6.48
C ASN A 45 13.71 13.47 -5.16
N TYR A 46 12.84 12.52 -4.84
CA TYR A 46 12.14 12.51 -3.55
C TYR A 46 13.12 12.24 -2.41
N THR A 47 12.76 12.66 -1.23
CA THR A 47 13.48 12.27 -0.02
C THR A 47 13.29 10.77 0.21
N LYS A 48 14.37 10.09 0.53
CA LYS A 48 14.40 8.64 0.71
C LYS A 48 14.71 8.31 2.17
N LEU A 49 13.85 7.51 2.80
CA LEU A 49 14.17 6.98 4.12
C LEU A 49 14.83 5.62 3.91
N GLU A 50 16.15 5.60 3.99
CA GLU A 50 16.96 4.43 3.66
C GLU A 50 16.60 3.22 4.54
N SER A 51 16.17 3.46 5.79
CA SER A 51 15.86 2.39 6.72
C SER A 51 14.62 1.59 6.33
N SER A 52 13.67 2.20 5.63
CA SER A 52 12.40 1.54 5.29
C SER A 52 12.16 1.44 3.79
N GLY A 53 12.74 2.35 3.02
CA GLY A 53 12.49 2.43 1.60
C GLY A 53 11.37 3.38 1.21
N LEU A 54 10.78 4.10 2.16
CA LEU A 54 9.79 5.13 1.85
C LEU A 54 10.44 6.25 1.06
N CYS A 55 9.79 6.66 -0.05
CA CYS A 55 10.18 7.83 -0.84
C CYS A 55 9.03 8.84 -0.80
N TYR A 56 9.34 10.11 -0.50
CA TYR A 56 8.28 11.11 -0.39
C TYR A 56 8.74 12.47 -0.88
N LEU A 57 7.77 13.27 -1.30
CA LEU A 57 7.96 14.65 -1.70
C LEU A 57 6.86 15.50 -1.05
N ILE A 58 7.24 16.38 -0.15
CA ILE A 58 6.28 17.30 0.46
C ILE A 58 5.96 18.38 -0.55
N ILE A 59 4.69 18.48 -0.96
CA ILE A 59 4.19 19.49 -1.89
C ILE A 59 3.91 20.78 -1.12
N HIS A 60 3.29 20.63 0.06
CA HIS A 60 2.97 21.74 0.95
C HIS A 60 3.09 21.23 2.38
N GLN A 61 3.88 21.91 3.21
CA GLN A 61 4.15 21.41 4.57
C GLN A 61 2.93 21.54 5.48
N GLY A 62 2.08 22.53 5.24
CA GLY A 62 0.95 22.87 6.12
C GLY A 62 1.31 24.00 7.05
N GLU A 63 0.33 24.89 7.25
CA GLU A 63 0.54 26.11 8.06
C GLU A 63 0.33 25.86 9.56
N ILE A 64 -0.52 24.90 9.90
CA ILE A 64 -0.84 24.60 11.28
C ILE A 64 0.25 23.69 11.84
N LYS A 65 1.07 24.22 12.76
CA LYS A 65 2.20 23.49 13.33
C LYS A 65 1.71 22.40 14.31
N LYS A 66 1.08 21.40 13.74
CA LYS A 66 0.50 20.28 14.46
C LYS A 66 0.75 19.02 13.63
N ARG A 67 1.68 18.20 14.06
CA ARG A 67 2.04 16.95 13.37
C ARG A 67 1.44 15.76 14.10
N PRO A 68 0.86 14.82 13.39
CA PRO A 68 0.37 13.62 14.05
C PRO A 68 1.52 12.71 14.47
N ASN A 69 1.24 11.87 15.41
CA ASN A 69 2.07 10.70 15.73
C ASN A 69 1.26 9.45 15.42
N VAL A 70 1.85 8.27 15.63
CA VAL A 70 1.22 7.01 15.26
C VAL A 70 -0.12 6.78 15.98
N ASN A 71 -0.29 7.39 17.16
CA ASN A 71 -1.52 7.21 17.95
C ASN A 71 -2.58 8.28 17.66
N SER A 72 -2.28 9.25 16.79
CA SER A 72 -3.21 10.32 16.48
C SER A 72 -4.40 9.81 15.65
N TYR A 73 -5.56 10.39 15.90
CA TYR A 73 -6.74 10.22 15.05
C TYR A 73 -6.62 11.25 13.92
N VAL A 74 -6.62 10.80 12.67
CA VAL A 74 -6.32 11.68 11.53
C VAL A 74 -7.48 11.66 10.52
N ARG A 75 -7.57 12.74 9.75
CA ARG A 75 -8.43 12.81 8.57
C ARG A 75 -7.55 13.16 7.38
N VAL A 76 -7.51 12.25 6.40
CA VAL A 76 -6.58 12.32 5.27
C VAL A 76 -7.34 12.12 3.97
N ARG A 77 -7.26 13.08 3.07
CA ARG A 77 -7.75 12.91 1.68
C ARG A 77 -6.63 12.24 0.89
N TYR A 78 -6.98 11.24 0.08
CA TYR A 78 -5.94 10.46 -0.59
C TYR A 78 -6.40 9.89 -1.93
N THR A 79 -5.41 9.57 -2.75
CA THR A 79 -5.55 8.74 -3.95
C THR A 79 -4.39 7.75 -3.96
N GLY A 80 -4.69 6.47 -4.10
CA GLY A 80 -3.69 5.41 -4.19
C GLY A 80 -3.68 4.77 -5.56
N LYS A 81 -2.48 4.53 -6.10
CA LYS A 81 -2.30 3.95 -7.44
C LYS A 81 -1.33 2.79 -7.41
N LEU A 82 -1.58 1.82 -8.29
CA LEU A 82 -0.67 0.72 -8.60
C LEU A 82 0.36 1.14 -9.67
N ILE A 83 1.33 0.28 -9.94
CA ILE A 83 2.38 0.55 -10.94
C ILE A 83 1.83 0.74 -12.36
N THR A 84 0.62 0.25 -12.62
CA THR A 84 -0.06 0.41 -13.92
C THR A 84 -0.69 1.80 -14.06
N GLY A 85 -0.71 2.60 -12.99
CA GLY A 85 -1.43 3.86 -12.94
C GLY A 85 -2.87 3.71 -12.52
N LYS A 86 -3.36 2.48 -12.34
CA LYS A 86 -4.74 2.24 -11.90
C LYS A 86 -4.93 2.78 -10.49
N VAL A 87 -5.95 3.61 -10.30
CA VAL A 87 -6.39 4.06 -8.98
C VAL A 87 -7.08 2.88 -8.30
N PHE A 88 -6.50 2.38 -7.19
CA PHE A 88 -7.11 1.27 -6.47
C PHE A 88 -8.02 1.75 -5.35
N ASP A 89 -7.84 2.99 -4.90
CA ASP A 89 -8.67 3.55 -3.84
C ASP A 89 -8.47 5.06 -3.81
N SER A 90 -9.52 5.79 -3.46
CA SER A 90 -9.45 7.24 -3.24
C SER A 90 -10.59 7.65 -2.33
N GLY A 91 -10.40 8.73 -1.59
CA GLY A 91 -11.43 9.23 -0.69
C GLY A 91 -10.83 9.95 0.49
N THR A 92 -11.55 9.92 1.60
CA THR A 92 -11.10 10.50 2.86
C THR A 92 -11.10 9.41 3.94
N TYR A 93 -9.93 9.18 4.51
CA TYR A 93 -9.75 8.27 5.63
C TYR A 93 -9.94 9.05 6.93
N GLU A 94 -10.74 8.51 7.85
CA GLU A 94 -10.86 9.02 9.21
C GLU A 94 -10.62 7.87 10.17
N GLY A 95 -9.60 7.99 11.00
CA GLY A 95 -9.27 6.94 11.94
C GLY A 95 -7.88 7.15 12.54
N TYR A 96 -7.46 6.18 13.35
CA TYR A 96 -6.13 6.24 13.96
C TYR A 96 -5.05 5.92 12.92
N LEU A 97 -3.98 6.72 12.94
CA LEU A 97 -2.85 6.51 12.03
C LEU A 97 -2.24 5.11 12.23
N SER A 98 -2.26 4.60 13.46
CA SER A 98 -1.76 3.27 13.80
C SER A 98 -2.49 2.14 13.05
N LYS A 99 -3.68 2.39 12.52
CA LYS A 99 -4.48 1.38 11.80
C LYS A 99 -4.23 1.39 10.30
N THR A 100 -3.31 2.22 9.81
CA THR A 100 -3.01 2.32 8.39
C THR A 100 -1.76 1.51 8.03
N VAL A 101 -1.45 1.43 6.74
CA VAL A 101 -0.24 0.75 6.27
C VAL A 101 1.01 1.49 6.76
N ALA A 102 2.10 0.74 6.89
CA ALA A 102 3.34 1.27 7.48
C ALA A 102 3.86 2.50 6.73
N GLY A 103 3.75 2.52 5.40
CA GLY A 103 4.18 3.68 4.60
C GLY A 103 3.46 4.96 5.02
N TRP A 104 2.15 4.87 5.29
CA TRP A 104 1.38 6.01 5.76
C TRP A 104 1.82 6.44 7.17
N ARG A 105 2.04 5.47 8.05
CA ARG A 105 2.45 5.79 9.44
C ARG A 105 3.75 6.58 9.47
N GLU A 106 4.69 6.25 8.58
CA GLU A 106 5.95 6.98 8.49
C GLU A 106 5.77 8.36 7.83
N ALA A 107 5.06 8.40 6.71
CA ALA A 107 5.00 9.59 5.86
C ALA A 107 4.12 10.69 6.46
N ILE A 108 2.91 10.33 6.91
CA ILE A 108 1.93 11.33 7.36
C ILE A 108 2.41 12.03 8.64
N ALA A 109 3.19 11.33 9.47
CA ALA A 109 3.79 11.94 10.65
C ALA A 109 4.79 13.07 10.33
N LEU A 110 5.18 13.20 9.06
CA LEU A 110 6.10 14.28 8.62
C LEU A 110 5.37 15.56 8.23
N LEU A 111 4.03 15.51 8.07
CA LEU A 111 3.24 16.67 7.65
C LEU A 111 2.66 17.41 8.83
N ASN A 112 2.60 18.73 8.70
CA ASN A 112 1.71 19.56 9.52
C ASN A 112 0.28 19.44 9.00
N VAL A 113 -0.69 19.71 9.83
CA VAL A 113 -2.11 19.77 9.41
C VAL A 113 -2.25 20.83 8.32
N GLY A 114 -2.94 20.48 7.26
CA GLY A 114 -3.07 21.27 6.03
C GLY A 114 -2.01 20.94 4.99
N GLY A 115 -1.07 20.07 5.30
CA GLY A 115 0.00 19.69 4.39
C GLY A 115 -0.40 18.64 3.39
N SER A 116 0.38 18.52 2.33
CA SER A 116 0.17 17.51 1.28
C SER A 116 1.51 16.97 0.80
N MET A 117 1.49 15.73 0.34
CA MET A 117 2.69 15.09 -0.19
C MET A 117 2.33 14.01 -1.20
N GLU A 118 3.31 13.66 -2.01
CA GLU A 118 3.33 12.45 -2.81
C GLU A 118 4.29 11.46 -2.15
N MET A 119 4.00 10.19 -2.29
CA MET A 119 4.86 9.14 -1.75
C MET A 119 4.74 7.87 -2.56
N PHE A 120 5.77 7.06 -2.51
CA PHE A 120 5.69 5.67 -2.95
C PHE A 120 6.57 4.81 -2.04
N PHE A 121 6.25 3.55 -1.97
CA PHE A 121 6.97 2.62 -1.11
C PHE A 121 6.78 1.19 -1.58
N PRO A 122 7.72 0.30 -1.20
CA PRO A 122 7.60 -1.10 -1.62
C PRO A 122 6.48 -1.80 -0.86
N TYR A 123 6.11 -2.98 -1.34
CA TYR A 123 5.01 -3.74 -0.74
C TYR A 123 5.22 -4.01 0.76
N SER A 124 6.47 -4.07 1.21
CA SER A 124 6.75 -4.29 2.64
C SER A 124 6.20 -3.19 3.54
N LEU A 125 5.96 -1.99 3.00
CA LEU A 125 5.33 -0.88 3.72
C LEU A 125 3.84 -0.76 3.40
N GLY A 126 3.30 -1.65 2.59
CA GLY A 126 1.90 -1.68 2.20
C GLY A 126 1.21 -2.94 2.72
N TYR A 127 0.66 -3.72 1.81
CA TYR A 127 -0.10 -4.92 2.17
C TYR A 127 0.73 -6.20 2.09
N ASP A 128 2.02 -6.08 1.77
CA ASP A 128 3.00 -7.17 1.75
C ASP A 128 2.54 -8.29 0.80
N SER A 129 2.52 -9.52 1.28
CA SER A 129 2.13 -10.70 0.49
C SER A 129 0.62 -10.94 0.49
N ASN A 130 -0.16 -10.00 1.02
CA ASN A 130 -1.61 -10.12 1.12
C ASN A 130 -2.28 -9.29 0.04
N ALA A 131 -3.35 -9.82 -0.55
CA ALA A 131 -4.24 -9.04 -1.39
C ALA A 131 -5.10 -8.15 -0.49
N ASN A 132 -5.46 -6.96 -1.00
CA ASN A 132 -6.37 -6.06 -0.29
C ASN A 132 -7.24 -5.36 -1.33
N GLY A 133 -8.49 -5.79 -1.45
CA GLY A 133 -9.40 -5.26 -2.45
C GLY A 133 -8.81 -5.37 -3.85
N ALA A 134 -8.62 -4.23 -4.52
CA ALA A 134 -8.06 -4.16 -5.87
C ALA A 134 -6.53 -4.21 -5.89
N VAL A 135 -5.87 -4.32 -4.72
CA VAL A 135 -4.40 -4.36 -4.63
C VAL A 135 -3.94 -5.82 -4.60
N PRO A 136 -3.25 -6.30 -5.63
CA PRO A 136 -2.67 -7.65 -5.59
C PRO A 136 -1.57 -7.77 -4.54
N PRO A 137 -1.23 -9.00 -4.11
CA PRO A 137 -0.06 -9.21 -3.26
C PRO A 137 1.21 -8.64 -3.90
N TYR A 138 2.15 -8.19 -3.09
CA TYR A 138 3.46 -7.71 -3.54
C TYR A 138 3.39 -6.46 -4.41
N SER A 139 2.39 -5.58 -4.16
CA SER A 139 2.25 -4.32 -4.91
C SER A 139 2.98 -3.18 -4.21
N MET A 140 3.90 -2.53 -4.92
CA MET A 140 4.34 -1.20 -4.47
C MET A 140 3.19 -0.23 -4.68
N LEU A 141 3.12 0.79 -3.85
CA LEU A 141 1.99 1.71 -3.86
C LEU A 141 2.47 3.15 -4.02
N TYR A 142 1.72 3.91 -4.81
CA TYR A 142 1.86 5.36 -4.92
C TYR A 142 0.67 6.01 -4.24
N PHE A 143 0.92 7.08 -3.50
CA PHE A 143 -0.16 7.88 -2.91
C PHE A 143 0.09 9.36 -3.09
N THR A 144 -0.99 10.10 -3.30
CA THR A 144 -1.04 11.53 -3.01
C THR A 144 -1.93 11.68 -1.79
N VAL A 145 -1.50 12.47 -0.82
CA VAL A 145 -2.25 12.64 0.44
C VAL A 145 -2.28 14.12 0.84
N GLU A 146 -3.37 14.48 1.50
CA GLU A 146 -3.52 15.78 2.15
C GLU A 146 -4.00 15.52 3.58
N LEU A 147 -3.25 16.01 4.58
CA LEU A 147 -3.62 15.86 5.99
C LEU A 147 -4.59 16.97 6.38
N LEU A 148 -5.86 16.62 6.49
CA LEU A 148 -6.93 17.59 6.74
C LEU A 148 -7.03 17.94 8.22
N ASP A 149 -6.78 16.97 9.14
CA ASP A 149 -6.85 17.20 10.57
C ASP A 149 -6.09 16.10 11.30
N ALA A 150 -5.70 16.40 12.53
CA ALA A 150 -5.07 15.44 13.43
C ALA A 150 -5.44 15.78 14.86
N GLN A 151 -5.82 14.75 15.64
CA GLN A 151 -6.15 14.89 17.06
C GLN A 151 -5.32 13.88 17.85
N TYR A 152 -4.78 14.29 18.98
CA TYR A 152 -3.92 13.45 19.83
C TYR A 152 -4.72 12.74 20.90
#